data_45d1c52eb81c328565d9f3970a231d2a
#
_entry.id   45d1c52eb81c328565d9f3970a231d2a
#
_cell.length_a   1.000
_cell.length_b   1.000
_cell.length_c   1.000
_cell.angle_alpha   90.00
_cell.angle_beta   90.00
_cell.angle_gamma   90.00
#
_symmetry.space_group_name_H-M   'P 1'
#
loop_
_entity.id
_entity.type
_entity.pdbx_description
1 polymer ?
#
loop_
_entity_poly.entity_id
_entity_poly.type
_entity_poly.pdbx_seq_one_letter_code
_entity_poly.pdbx_strand_id
1 'polypeptide(L)'
;MKKIRVAFIFESSNVFLSGKHFDNTYYHFFIDSLNRNDELEMSYFPTKEIFDATVLKDKFDIILLWQNTEFGMPKEILGIQDLDIPVIADVCDPQDAKNALRFHKKWKIDHYFHYYPKELFHDLFPKKFNYTSIVFGLEPSLYQEVTPFRNRIKNKILNSGAIGNTKFLSRIINSIRNPKWNSYRYYTLRTKCNNLPYVDYTSTLDHDFIGDRYTLLLQKYATSIAATSVETTIKYWEIPASGCLTFMEITKKNKGEYLGFVDGETSVFIDEHNYEEKFQEYLDDVNNPKWEKIANAGRKHVLENFNNDKAAKVLVDLMKTMI
;
A
#
# COMPACT_ATOMS: atom_id res chain seq x y z
N MET A 1 12.29 -22.23 -19.40
CA MET A 1 10.85 -21.99 -19.73
C MET A 1 10.75 -20.74 -20.58
N LYS A 2 9.75 -20.63 -21.47
CA LYS A 2 9.48 -19.38 -22.20
C LYS A 2 8.99 -18.33 -21.20
N LYS A 3 9.57 -17.13 -21.23
CA LYS A 3 9.12 -16.02 -20.38
C LYS A 3 7.75 -15.48 -20.82
N ILE A 4 6.97 -14.99 -19.89
CA ILE A 4 5.72 -14.27 -20.15
C ILE A 4 6.10 -12.85 -20.57
N ARG A 5 5.71 -12.44 -21.77
CA ARG A 5 5.97 -11.10 -22.31
C ARG A 5 4.86 -10.16 -21.85
N VAL A 6 5.21 -9.19 -21.01
CA VAL A 6 4.25 -8.27 -20.39
C VAL A 6 4.42 -6.87 -20.96
N ALA A 7 3.34 -6.32 -21.53
CA ALA A 7 3.24 -4.91 -21.91
C ALA A 7 2.69 -4.11 -20.73
N PHE A 8 3.53 -3.29 -20.09
CA PHE A 8 3.12 -2.43 -19.01
C PHE A 8 2.81 -1.02 -19.52
N ILE A 9 1.53 -0.66 -19.54
CA ILE A 9 1.03 0.64 -20.03
C ILE A 9 0.66 1.51 -18.83
N PHE A 10 1.19 2.74 -18.79
CA PHE A 10 0.91 3.69 -17.72
C PHE A 10 1.02 5.14 -18.21
N GLU A 11 0.42 6.06 -17.46
CA GLU A 11 0.50 7.50 -17.74
C GLU A 11 1.91 8.02 -17.45
N SER A 12 2.54 8.65 -18.44
CA SER A 12 3.97 9.04 -18.39
C SER A 12 4.31 10.13 -17.38
N SER A 13 3.33 10.90 -16.90
CA SER A 13 3.50 11.89 -15.84
C SER A 13 2.98 11.41 -14.47
N ASN A 14 2.58 10.13 -14.36
CA ASN A 14 2.18 9.56 -13.09
C ASN A 14 3.31 9.74 -12.06
N VAL A 15 2.99 10.46 -10.99
CA VAL A 15 3.98 10.86 -9.97
C VAL A 15 4.63 9.66 -9.27
N PHE A 16 3.91 8.54 -9.16
CA PHE A 16 4.40 7.31 -8.54
C PHE A 16 5.33 6.50 -9.46
N LEU A 17 5.34 6.78 -10.77
CA LEU A 17 6.11 6.04 -11.75
C LEU A 17 7.09 6.92 -12.53
N SER A 18 6.91 8.25 -12.49
CA SER A 18 7.72 9.21 -13.24
C SER A 18 8.99 9.68 -12.52
N GLY A 19 9.20 9.26 -11.29
CA GLY A 19 10.36 9.66 -10.49
C GLY A 19 10.35 11.09 -9.96
N LYS A 20 9.29 11.85 -10.13
CA LYS A 20 9.27 13.28 -9.74
C LYS A 20 9.06 13.53 -8.26
N HIS A 21 8.29 12.68 -7.56
CA HIS A 21 7.95 12.85 -6.14
C HIS A 21 8.14 11.59 -5.31
N PHE A 22 8.16 10.43 -5.94
CA PHE A 22 8.11 9.13 -5.27
C PHE A 22 9.08 8.13 -5.89
N ASP A 23 10.26 8.61 -6.33
CA ASP A 23 11.36 7.72 -6.63
C ASP A 23 11.56 6.77 -5.45
N ASN A 24 11.77 5.50 -5.73
CA ASN A 24 11.93 4.47 -4.70
C ASN A 24 10.75 4.39 -3.72
N THR A 25 9.52 4.52 -4.22
CA THR A 25 8.32 4.21 -3.45
C THR A 25 7.96 2.74 -3.56
N TYR A 26 6.96 2.34 -2.77
CA TYR A 26 6.46 0.96 -2.77
C TYR A 26 5.97 0.47 -4.15
N TYR A 27 5.54 1.35 -5.04
CA TYR A 27 5.19 0.99 -6.42
C TYR A 27 6.44 0.64 -7.24
N HIS A 28 7.48 1.46 -7.18
CA HIS A 28 8.76 1.17 -7.86
C HIS A 28 9.37 -0.12 -7.34
N PHE A 29 9.38 -0.31 -6.03
CA PHE A 29 9.92 -1.54 -5.43
C PHE A 29 9.18 -2.79 -5.91
N PHE A 30 7.86 -2.69 -6.12
CA PHE A 30 7.11 -3.82 -6.68
C PHE A 30 7.42 -4.03 -8.16
N ILE A 31 7.50 -2.96 -8.96
CA ILE A 31 7.90 -3.05 -10.37
C ILE A 31 9.29 -3.64 -10.50
N ASP A 32 10.25 -3.23 -9.66
CA ASP A 32 11.60 -3.81 -9.63
C ASP A 32 11.56 -5.31 -9.32
N SER A 33 10.66 -5.75 -8.46
CA SER A 33 10.49 -7.19 -8.20
C SER A 33 9.94 -7.96 -9.41
N LEU A 34 9.09 -7.34 -10.22
CA LEU A 34 8.65 -7.91 -11.50
C LEU A 34 9.81 -7.99 -12.50
N ASN A 35 10.66 -6.94 -12.58
CA ASN A 35 11.84 -6.93 -13.46
C ASN A 35 12.87 -8.00 -13.13
N ARG A 36 13.08 -8.30 -11.84
CA ARG A 36 14.03 -9.33 -11.42
C ARG A 36 13.46 -10.75 -11.43
N ASN A 37 12.18 -10.90 -11.77
CA ASN A 37 11.57 -12.23 -11.88
C ASN A 37 11.95 -12.91 -13.20
N ASP A 38 12.60 -14.06 -13.13
CA ASP A 38 13.14 -14.79 -14.28
C ASP A 38 12.07 -15.30 -15.26
N GLU A 39 10.83 -15.36 -14.84
CA GLU A 39 9.69 -15.84 -15.63
C GLU A 39 9.03 -14.73 -16.46
N LEU A 40 9.40 -13.45 -16.23
CA LEU A 40 8.84 -12.29 -16.92
C LEU A 40 9.82 -11.65 -17.91
N GLU A 41 9.26 -11.07 -18.95
CA GLU A 41 9.90 -10.12 -19.85
C GLU A 41 9.06 -8.86 -19.91
N MET A 42 9.47 -7.83 -19.16
CA MET A 42 8.72 -6.58 -19.00
C MET A 42 9.07 -5.59 -20.11
N SER A 43 8.08 -5.00 -20.76
CA SER A 43 8.22 -3.87 -21.68
C SER A 43 7.34 -2.71 -21.23
N TYR A 44 7.89 -1.50 -21.20
CA TYR A 44 7.27 -0.31 -20.64
C TYR A 44 6.78 0.64 -21.72
N PHE A 45 5.52 1.07 -21.59
CA PHE A 45 4.86 1.98 -22.53
C PHE A 45 4.33 3.23 -21.82
N PRO A 46 5.22 4.16 -21.40
CA PRO A 46 4.81 5.42 -20.78
C PRO A 46 4.14 6.32 -21.85
N THR A 47 2.88 6.64 -21.65
CA THR A 47 2.09 7.41 -22.64
C THR A 47 1.13 8.35 -21.93
N LYS A 48 1.06 9.61 -22.35
CA LYS A 48 0.19 10.60 -21.72
C LYS A 48 -1.19 10.66 -22.36
N GLU A 49 -1.25 10.76 -23.67
CA GLU A 49 -2.48 11.05 -24.40
C GLU A 49 -3.09 9.76 -24.97
N ILE A 50 -2.53 9.26 -26.05
CA ILE A 50 -3.08 8.14 -26.83
C ILE A 50 -2.04 7.06 -26.98
N PHE A 51 -2.39 5.83 -26.64
CA PHE A 51 -1.61 4.64 -26.90
C PHE A 51 -2.34 3.76 -27.92
N ASP A 52 -1.69 3.37 -28.99
CA ASP A 52 -2.22 2.41 -29.97
C ASP A 52 -1.82 0.99 -29.56
N ALA A 53 -2.74 0.25 -28.95
CA ALA A 53 -2.50 -1.10 -28.48
C ALA A 53 -2.35 -2.14 -29.61
N THR A 54 -2.68 -1.81 -30.85
CA THR A 54 -2.53 -2.75 -32.00
C THR A 54 -1.07 -3.16 -32.21
N VAL A 55 -0.11 -2.33 -31.79
CA VAL A 55 1.33 -2.63 -31.86
C VAL A 55 1.75 -3.80 -30.97
N LEU A 56 0.90 -4.19 -30.00
CA LEU A 56 1.15 -5.28 -29.05
C LEU A 56 0.78 -6.66 -29.63
N LYS A 57 -0.03 -6.69 -30.68
CA LYS A 57 -0.56 -7.93 -31.28
C LYS A 57 0.59 -8.90 -31.60
N ASP A 58 0.44 -10.16 -31.22
CA ASP A 58 1.38 -11.29 -31.43
C ASP A 58 2.76 -11.11 -30.75
N LYS A 59 2.99 -9.99 -30.05
CA LYS A 59 4.26 -9.69 -29.39
C LYS A 59 4.23 -9.89 -27.88
N PHE A 60 3.06 -9.75 -27.26
CA PHE A 60 2.88 -9.83 -25.81
C PHE A 60 1.85 -10.88 -25.44
N ASP A 61 2.01 -11.41 -24.24
CA ASP A 61 1.15 -12.45 -23.69
C ASP A 61 0.16 -11.85 -22.66
N ILE A 62 0.51 -10.72 -22.03
CA ILE A 62 -0.30 -10.01 -21.01
C ILE A 62 -0.15 -8.48 -21.21
N ILE A 63 -1.23 -7.76 -20.98
CA ILE A 63 -1.24 -6.30 -20.79
C ILE A 63 -1.41 -6.02 -19.28
N LEU A 64 -0.48 -5.27 -18.71
CA LEU A 64 -0.54 -4.78 -17.32
C LEU A 64 -0.86 -3.30 -17.33
N LEU A 65 -1.92 -2.90 -16.61
CA LEU A 65 -2.34 -1.52 -16.43
C LEU A 65 -2.12 -1.11 -14.97
N TRP A 66 -1.67 0.12 -14.74
CA TRP A 66 -1.41 0.62 -13.39
C TRP A 66 -2.44 1.65 -12.97
N GLN A 67 -3.04 1.45 -11.79
CA GLN A 67 -4.09 2.32 -11.25
C GLN A 67 -5.15 2.71 -12.30
N ASN A 68 -6.21 1.95 -12.40
CA ASN A 68 -7.27 2.13 -13.41
C ASN A 68 -8.07 3.44 -13.20
N THR A 69 -7.36 4.58 -13.20
CA THR A 69 -7.90 5.95 -13.09
C THR A 69 -7.36 6.85 -14.18
N GLU A 70 -7.88 8.07 -14.28
CA GLU A 70 -7.36 9.10 -15.19
C GLU A 70 -5.91 9.50 -14.88
N PHE A 71 -5.43 9.25 -13.65
CA PHE A 71 -4.09 9.62 -13.22
C PHE A 71 -3.05 8.52 -13.46
N GLY A 72 -3.49 7.26 -13.53
CA GLY A 72 -2.60 6.11 -13.73
C GLY A 72 -2.47 5.67 -15.18
N MET A 73 -3.41 6.09 -16.04
CA MET A 73 -3.59 5.57 -17.40
C MET A 73 -3.55 6.67 -18.45
N PRO A 74 -3.13 6.37 -19.70
CA PRO A 74 -3.32 7.26 -20.84
C PRO A 74 -4.79 7.66 -20.99
N LYS A 75 -5.06 8.81 -21.62
CA LYS A 75 -6.45 9.23 -21.89
C LYS A 75 -7.21 8.23 -22.74
N GLU A 76 -6.51 7.64 -23.73
CA GLU A 76 -7.06 6.65 -24.65
C GLU A 76 -6.06 5.51 -24.87
N ILE A 77 -6.60 4.27 -24.96
CA ILE A 77 -5.89 3.09 -25.45
C ILE A 77 -6.68 2.56 -26.64
N LEU A 78 -6.25 2.92 -27.84
CA LEU A 78 -6.91 2.52 -29.08
C LEU A 78 -6.65 1.04 -29.38
N GLY A 79 -7.65 0.34 -29.92
CA GLY A 79 -7.54 -1.04 -30.38
C GLY A 79 -7.44 -2.10 -29.27
N ILE A 80 -7.42 -1.74 -27.98
CA ILE A 80 -7.33 -2.71 -26.88
C ILE A 80 -8.52 -3.68 -26.85
N GLN A 81 -9.69 -3.25 -27.31
CA GLN A 81 -10.89 -4.07 -27.39
C GLN A 81 -10.77 -5.23 -28.39
N ASP A 82 -9.94 -5.04 -29.41
CA ASP A 82 -9.80 -5.96 -30.56
C ASP A 82 -8.64 -6.96 -30.35
N LEU A 83 -7.89 -6.83 -29.26
CA LEU A 83 -6.80 -7.73 -28.93
C LEU A 83 -7.28 -8.94 -28.17
N ASP A 84 -6.75 -10.11 -28.50
CA ASP A 84 -6.92 -11.34 -27.73
C ASP A 84 -5.75 -11.53 -26.75
N ILE A 85 -5.47 -10.47 -25.99
CA ILE A 85 -4.44 -10.44 -24.95
C ILE A 85 -5.13 -10.11 -23.63
N PRO A 86 -4.99 -10.94 -22.59
CA PRO A 86 -5.58 -10.67 -21.28
C PRO A 86 -5.05 -9.37 -20.65
N VAL A 87 -5.95 -8.61 -20.00
CA VAL A 87 -5.64 -7.33 -19.37
C VAL A 87 -5.78 -7.46 -17.86
N ILE A 88 -4.69 -7.24 -17.14
CA ILE A 88 -4.63 -7.19 -15.67
C ILE A 88 -4.45 -5.73 -15.26
N ALA A 89 -5.19 -5.28 -14.25
CA ALA A 89 -5.08 -3.91 -13.74
C ALA A 89 -4.90 -3.86 -12.22
N ASP A 90 -4.00 -2.98 -11.77
CA ASP A 90 -3.97 -2.54 -10.38
C ASP A 90 -5.20 -1.66 -10.07
N VAL A 91 -5.72 -1.76 -8.84
CA VAL A 91 -6.91 -1.01 -8.41
C VAL A 91 -6.52 0.36 -7.88
N CYS A 92 -7.37 1.34 -8.11
CA CYS A 92 -7.25 2.67 -7.52
C CYS A 92 -7.69 2.70 -6.05
N ASP A 93 -7.44 3.83 -5.40
CA ASP A 93 -7.92 4.11 -4.05
C ASP A 93 -9.47 3.99 -3.95
N PRO A 94 -10.00 3.60 -2.78
CA PRO A 94 -11.44 3.39 -2.57
C PRO A 94 -12.34 4.59 -2.94
N GLN A 95 -11.85 5.82 -2.74
CA GLN A 95 -12.61 7.02 -3.09
C GLN A 95 -12.81 7.19 -4.61
N ASP A 96 -11.95 6.59 -5.43
CA ASP A 96 -11.97 6.70 -6.89
C ASP A 96 -12.70 5.54 -7.57
N ALA A 97 -13.15 4.53 -6.81
CA ALA A 97 -13.76 3.31 -7.35
C ALA A 97 -14.92 3.59 -8.32
N LYS A 98 -15.78 4.58 -8.03
CA LYS A 98 -16.87 4.95 -8.94
C LYS A 98 -16.39 5.44 -10.31
N ASN A 99 -15.29 6.18 -10.33
CA ASN A 99 -14.69 6.64 -11.57
C ASN A 99 -14.03 5.48 -12.31
N ALA A 100 -13.36 4.62 -11.59
CA ALA A 100 -12.68 3.44 -12.13
C ALA A 100 -13.62 2.45 -12.81
N LEU A 101 -14.88 2.31 -12.36
CA LEU A 101 -15.88 1.44 -12.97
C LEU A 101 -16.10 1.70 -14.48
N ARG A 102 -16.03 2.96 -14.91
CA ARG A 102 -16.17 3.32 -16.34
C ARG A 102 -15.05 2.77 -17.19
N PHE A 103 -13.86 2.57 -16.62
CA PHE A 103 -12.68 2.10 -17.33
C PHE A 103 -12.64 0.59 -17.49
N HIS A 104 -13.38 -0.17 -16.67
CA HIS A 104 -13.43 -1.62 -16.76
C HIS A 104 -13.78 -2.10 -18.18
N LYS A 105 -14.87 -1.59 -18.73
CA LYS A 105 -15.28 -1.92 -20.11
C LYS A 105 -14.39 -1.23 -21.14
N LYS A 106 -14.02 0.05 -20.89
CA LYS A 106 -13.22 0.85 -21.84
C LYS A 106 -11.87 0.20 -22.13
N TRP A 107 -11.23 -0.36 -21.12
CA TRP A 107 -9.90 -0.97 -21.26
C TRP A 107 -9.92 -2.50 -21.21
N LYS A 108 -11.08 -3.13 -21.37
CA LYS A 108 -11.24 -4.60 -21.42
C LYS A 108 -10.54 -5.32 -20.26
N ILE A 109 -10.66 -4.81 -19.03
CA ILE A 109 -9.96 -5.39 -17.89
C ILE A 109 -10.56 -6.74 -17.53
N ASP A 110 -9.76 -7.80 -17.57
CA ASP A 110 -10.16 -9.17 -17.29
C ASP A 110 -9.98 -9.53 -15.82
N HIS A 111 -8.95 -8.97 -15.18
CA HIS A 111 -8.61 -9.26 -13.78
C HIS A 111 -8.02 -8.05 -13.08
N TYR A 112 -8.38 -7.89 -11.81
CA TYR A 112 -7.81 -6.86 -10.94
C TYR A 112 -6.91 -7.46 -9.87
N PHE A 113 -5.94 -6.69 -9.42
CA PHE A 113 -5.16 -7.01 -8.22
C PHE A 113 -4.91 -5.75 -7.39
N HIS A 114 -4.69 -5.92 -6.12
CA HIS A 114 -4.22 -4.89 -5.18
C HIS A 114 -3.98 -5.56 -3.81
N TYR A 115 -3.48 -4.78 -2.83
CA TYR A 115 -3.30 -5.29 -1.47
C TYR A 115 -4.59 -5.31 -0.64
N TYR A 116 -5.74 -4.90 -1.15
CA TYR A 116 -7.00 -4.99 -0.41
C TYR A 116 -7.43 -6.45 -0.18
N PRO A 117 -8.12 -6.76 0.96
CA PRO A 117 -8.82 -8.02 1.07
C PRO A 117 -9.96 -8.09 0.05
N LYS A 118 -10.29 -9.30 -0.37
CA LYS A 118 -11.31 -9.55 -1.40
C LYS A 118 -12.67 -8.96 -1.04
N GLU A 119 -13.01 -8.95 0.24
CA GLU A 119 -14.25 -8.39 0.77
C GLU A 119 -14.32 -6.88 0.57
N LEU A 120 -13.21 -6.16 0.81
CA LEU A 120 -13.16 -4.71 0.58
C LEU A 120 -13.26 -4.38 -0.90
N PHE A 121 -12.56 -5.14 -1.75
CA PHE A 121 -12.67 -4.96 -3.19
C PHE A 121 -14.13 -5.10 -3.66
N HIS A 122 -14.85 -6.14 -3.22
CA HIS A 122 -16.23 -6.37 -3.64
C HIS A 122 -17.28 -5.49 -2.91
N ASP A 123 -16.90 -4.75 -1.89
CA ASP A 123 -17.73 -3.66 -1.35
C ASP A 123 -17.69 -2.42 -2.27
N LEU A 124 -16.62 -2.26 -3.06
CA LEU A 124 -16.38 -1.13 -3.95
C LEU A 124 -16.72 -1.45 -5.42
N PHE A 125 -16.47 -2.68 -5.85
CA PHE A 125 -16.61 -3.15 -7.21
C PHE A 125 -17.62 -4.32 -7.32
N PRO A 126 -18.25 -4.51 -8.49
CA PRO A 126 -19.20 -5.60 -8.71
C PRO A 126 -18.61 -6.97 -8.41
N LYS A 127 -19.39 -7.84 -7.76
CA LYS A 127 -18.97 -9.21 -7.37
C LYS A 127 -18.53 -10.09 -8.54
N LYS A 128 -18.95 -9.76 -9.77
CA LYS A 128 -18.56 -10.47 -10.99
C LYS A 128 -17.16 -10.13 -11.50
N PHE A 129 -16.50 -9.11 -10.94
CA PHE A 129 -15.15 -8.75 -11.34
C PHE A 129 -14.16 -9.72 -10.71
N ASN A 130 -13.23 -10.24 -11.50
CA ASN A 130 -12.16 -11.08 -11.01
C ASN A 130 -11.16 -10.25 -10.23
N TYR A 131 -10.75 -10.76 -9.07
CA TYR A 131 -9.82 -10.05 -8.19
C TYR A 131 -8.93 -11.01 -7.42
N THR A 132 -7.65 -10.66 -7.31
CA THR A 132 -6.66 -11.33 -6.47
C THR A 132 -6.04 -10.33 -5.50
N SER A 133 -6.10 -10.62 -4.20
CA SER A 133 -5.38 -9.84 -3.18
C SER A 133 -3.90 -10.19 -3.24
N ILE A 134 -3.06 -9.18 -3.49
CA ILE A 134 -1.60 -9.30 -3.55
C ILE A 134 -1.02 -8.20 -2.67
N VAL A 135 -0.51 -8.54 -1.49
CA VAL A 135 0.15 -7.56 -0.61
C VAL A 135 1.55 -7.30 -1.12
N PHE A 136 1.77 -6.10 -1.62
CA PHE A 136 3.04 -5.66 -2.21
C PHE A 136 3.56 -4.36 -1.58
N GLY A 137 4.75 -3.95 -1.96
CA GLY A 137 5.37 -2.68 -1.55
C GLY A 137 6.50 -2.82 -0.54
N LEU A 138 6.70 -4.02 0.04
CA LEU A 138 7.81 -4.28 0.95
C LEU A 138 9.03 -4.78 0.17
N GLU A 139 10.04 -3.92 0.02
CA GLU A 139 11.32 -4.29 -0.61
C GLU A 139 12.25 -4.94 0.43
N PRO A 140 12.55 -6.26 0.32
CA PRO A 140 13.29 -6.98 1.36
C PRO A 140 14.68 -6.40 1.65
N SER A 141 15.36 -5.87 0.63
CA SER A 141 16.72 -5.32 0.75
C SER A 141 16.80 -4.13 1.70
N LEU A 142 15.71 -3.35 1.84
CA LEU A 142 15.66 -2.19 2.73
C LEU A 142 15.51 -2.55 4.21
N TYR A 143 15.19 -3.81 4.52
CA TYR A 143 14.89 -4.28 5.87
C TYR A 143 15.82 -5.40 6.35
N GLN A 144 16.95 -5.64 5.67
CA GLN A 144 17.90 -6.70 6.05
C GLN A 144 18.56 -6.38 7.39
N GLU A 145 19.09 -5.17 7.51
CA GLU A 145 19.73 -4.68 8.73
C GLU A 145 18.85 -3.63 9.40
N VAL A 146 18.56 -3.82 10.67
CA VAL A 146 17.76 -2.88 11.45
C VAL A 146 18.48 -2.52 12.75
N THR A 147 18.31 -1.27 13.17
CA THR A 147 18.79 -0.80 14.46
C THR A 147 18.21 -1.67 15.60
N PRO A 148 19.02 -2.21 16.51
CA PRO A 148 18.51 -2.99 17.64
C PRO A 148 17.47 -2.21 18.46
N PHE A 149 16.41 -2.86 18.90
CA PHE A 149 15.28 -2.24 19.60
C PHE A 149 15.73 -1.42 20.82
N ARG A 150 16.72 -1.92 21.57
CA ARG A 150 17.29 -1.26 22.74
C ARG A 150 17.96 0.10 22.45
N ASN A 151 18.39 0.33 21.21
CA ASN A 151 19.13 1.53 20.80
C ASN A 151 18.21 2.61 20.21
N ARG A 152 16.90 2.39 20.22
CA ARG A 152 15.90 3.29 19.64
C ARG A 152 15.30 4.24 20.67
N ILE A 153 14.65 5.29 20.21
CA ILE A 153 13.85 6.18 21.05
C ILE A 153 12.65 5.39 21.57
N LYS A 154 12.56 5.23 22.91
CA LYS A 154 11.54 4.42 23.57
C LYS A 154 10.44 5.25 24.24
N ASN A 155 10.74 6.46 24.68
CA ASN A 155 9.82 7.34 25.40
C ASN A 155 8.92 8.19 24.48
N LYS A 156 8.94 7.89 23.18
CA LYS A 156 8.11 8.53 22.16
C LYS A 156 7.55 7.48 21.21
N ILE A 157 6.37 7.77 20.65
CA ILE A 157 5.68 6.95 19.67
C ILE A 157 5.65 7.70 18.36
N LEU A 158 6.14 7.11 17.27
CA LEU A 158 6.12 7.75 15.96
C LEU A 158 4.73 7.64 15.31
N ASN A 159 4.18 8.77 14.90
CA ASN A 159 3.03 8.86 14.00
C ASN A 159 3.47 9.50 12.69
N SER A 160 3.60 8.73 11.63
CA SER A 160 4.08 9.21 10.32
C SER A 160 3.00 9.16 9.24
N GLY A 161 2.96 10.19 8.38
CA GLY A 161 2.08 10.26 7.22
C GLY A 161 0.83 11.14 7.43
N ALA A 162 -0.16 11.01 6.53
CA ALA A 162 -1.32 11.87 6.52
C ALA A 162 -2.17 11.78 7.80
N ILE A 163 -2.62 12.92 8.27
CA ILE A 163 -3.62 13.08 9.35
C ILE A 163 -4.78 13.93 8.85
N GLY A 164 -5.91 13.84 9.54
CA GLY A 164 -7.09 14.66 9.26
C GLY A 164 -6.97 16.06 9.82
N ASN A 165 -7.77 16.98 9.30
CA ASN A 165 -7.86 18.32 9.86
C ASN A 165 -8.57 18.30 11.22
N THR A 166 -7.93 18.83 12.26
CA THR A 166 -8.46 18.89 13.63
C THR A 166 -9.47 20.00 13.84
N LYS A 167 -9.46 21.06 13.01
CA LYS A 167 -10.36 22.23 13.15
C LYS A 167 -11.78 21.87 12.69
N PHE A 168 -12.76 22.02 13.58
CA PHE A 168 -14.15 21.64 13.34
C PHE A 168 -14.77 22.28 12.08
N LEU A 169 -14.58 23.59 11.88
CA LEU A 169 -15.09 24.29 10.70
C LEU A 169 -14.43 23.76 9.40
N SER A 170 -13.14 23.48 9.44
CA SER A 170 -12.46 22.91 8.28
C SER A 170 -12.94 21.50 7.93
N ARG A 171 -13.34 20.70 8.92
CA ARG A 171 -13.97 19.38 8.69
C ARG A 171 -15.30 19.52 7.95
N ILE A 172 -16.14 20.45 8.39
CA ILE A 172 -17.45 20.72 7.75
C ILE A 172 -17.24 21.19 6.31
N ILE A 173 -16.35 22.17 6.10
CA ILE A 173 -16.03 22.69 4.76
C ILE A 173 -15.50 21.59 3.85
N ASN A 174 -14.57 20.76 4.34
CA ASN A 174 -14.02 19.65 3.56
C ASN A 174 -15.08 18.59 3.24
N SER A 175 -16.00 18.30 4.17
CA SER A 175 -17.10 17.34 3.94
C SER A 175 -18.07 17.84 2.87
N ILE A 176 -18.27 19.15 2.77
CA ILE A 176 -19.12 19.78 1.74
C ILE A 176 -18.40 19.85 0.39
N ARG A 177 -17.12 20.29 0.38
CA ARG A 177 -16.34 20.46 -0.85
C ARG A 177 -15.89 19.13 -1.46
N ASN A 178 -15.53 18.16 -0.63
CA ASN A 178 -15.04 16.84 -1.03
C ASN A 178 -15.83 15.74 -0.31
N PRO A 179 -17.10 15.50 -0.67
CA PRO A 179 -17.93 14.50 0.00
C PRO A 179 -17.41 13.06 -0.17
N LYS A 180 -16.56 12.83 -1.19
CA LYS A 180 -15.97 11.52 -1.47
C LYS A 180 -14.68 11.28 -0.67
N TRP A 181 -13.90 12.33 -0.41
CA TRP A 181 -12.66 12.27 0.33
C TRP A 181 -12.72 13.11 1.59
N ASN A 182 -12.72 12.47 2.74
CA ASN A 182 -12.64 13.13 4.03
C ASN A 182 -11.45 12.58 4.81
N SER A 183 -10.34 13.28 4.78
CA SER A 183 -9.09 12.89 5.45
C SER A 183 -9.29 12.59 6.95
N TYR A 184 -10.19 13.29 7.61
CA TYR A 184 -10.51 13.01 9.02
C TYR A 184 -11.16 11.64 9.20
N ARG A 185 -12.07 11.21 8.32
CA ARG A 185 -12.68 9.87 8.38
C ARG A 185 -11.69 8.76 8.08
N TYR A 186 -10.74 9.02 7.18
CA TYR A 186 -9.72 8.05 6.82
C TYR A 186 -8.66 7.87 7.91
N TYR A 187 -8.33 8.97 8.62
CA TYR A 187 -7.23 9.01 9.58
C TYR A 187 -7.67 9.44 10.98
N THR A 188 -8.90 9.06 11.41
CA THR A 188 -9.48 9.51 12.68
C THR A 188 -8.56 9.18 13.85
N LEU A 189 -8.17 7.92 14.01
CA LEU A 189 -7.35 7.46 15.12
C LEU A 189 -5.96 8.13 15.10
N ARG A 190 -5.29 8.15 13.94
CA ARG A 190 -3.99 8.84 13.80
C ARG A 190 -4.06 10.32 14.14
N THR A 191 -5.16 10.97 13.75
CA THR A 191 -5.37 12.40 14.07
C THR A 191 -5.55 12.60 15.57
N LYS A 192 -6.24 11.69 16.26
CA LYS A 192 -6.39 11.72 17.73
C LYS A 192 -5.03 11.49 18.41
N CYS A 193 -4.30 10.46 18.00
CA CYS A 193 -2.97 10.15 18.55
C CYS A 193 -2.00 11.32 18.44
N ASN A 194 -2.09 12.10 17.36
CA ASN A 194 -1.18 13.24 17.12
C ASN A 194 -1.33 14.40 18.13
N ASN A 195 -2.37 14.41 18.94
CA ASN A 195 -2.57 15.42 19.98
C ASN A 195 -1.88 15.04 21.31
N LEU A 196 -1.29 13.85 21.41
CA LEU A 196 -0.67 13.37 22.64
C LEU A 196 0.79 13.87 22.76
N PRO A 197 1.24 14.30 23.95
CA PRO A 197 2.54 14.95 24.13
C PRO A 197 3.75 14.01 23.93
N TYR A 198 3.52 12.71 23.95
CA TYR A 198 4.53 11.67 23.74
C TYR A 198 4.48 11.08 22.33
N VAL A 199 3.68 11.64 21.44
CA VAL A 199 3.63 11.23 20.02
C VAL A 199 4.39 12.24 19.18
N ASP A 200 5.42 11.76 18.50
CA ASP A 200 6.17 12.54 17.52
C ASP A 200 5.54 12.35 16.13
N TYR A 201 5.34 13.45 15.42
CA TYR A 201 4.69 13.46 14.13
C TYR A 201 5.63 13.84 13.00
N THR A 202 5.53 13.11 11.87
CA THR A 202 6.09 13.51 10.59
C THR A 202 5.02 13.49 9.51
N SER A 203 4.98 14.54 8.67
CA SER A 203 4.07 14.59 7.52
C SER A 203 4.44 13.53 6.45
N THR A 204 3.58 13.37 5.45
CA THR A 204 3.81 12.36 4.40
C THR A 204 4.98 12.71 3.49
N LEU A 205 5.18 13.99 3.16
CA LEU A 205 6.06 14.43 2.06
C LEU A 205 7.05 15.54 2.44
N ASP A 206 6.84 16.22 3.56
CA ASP A 206 7.64 17.40 3.93
C ASP A 206 8.76 17.06 4.90
N HIS A 207 9.53 15.99 4.61
CA HIS A 207 10.68 15.60 5.42
C HIS A 207 11.71 14.81 4.59
N ASP A 208 12.92 14.69 5.11
CA ASP A 208 14.06 14.03 4.44
C ASP A 208 13.96 12.51 4.34
N PHE A 209 12.97 11.89 4.98
CA PHE A 209 12.81 10.44 5.09
C PHE A 209 11.60 9.95 4.26
N ILE A 210 11.72 10.03 2.94
CA ILE A 210 10.74 9.51 1.99
C ILE A 210 11.33 8.36 1.18
N GLY A 211 10.49 7.57 0.54
CA GLY A 211 10.92 6.45 -0.30
C GLY A 211 11.76 5.43 0.46
N ASP A 212 12.89 5.07 -0.09
CA ASP A 212 13.87 4.13 0.48
C ASP A 212 14.43 4.58 1.85
N ARG A 213 14.48 5.89 2.10
CA ARG A 213 14.93 6.46 3.37
C ARG A 213 13.89 6.40 4.50
N TYR A 214 12.65 6.01 4.19
CA TYR A 214 11.60 5.92 5.21
C TYR A 214 11.93 4.89 6.31
N THR A 215 12.60 3.81 5.94
CA THR A 215 13.10 2.82 6.90
C THR A 215 14.03 3.41 7.96
N LEU A 216 14.84 4.42 7.59
CA LEU A 216 15.75 5.10 8.51
C LEU A 216 14.99 5.94 9.55
N LEU A 217 13.85 6.52 9.18
CA LEU A 217 12.96 7.19 10.14
C LEU A 217 12.36 6.18 11.12
N LEU A 218 11.79 5.11 10.60
CA LEU A 218 11.16 4.06 11.44
C LEU A 218 12.16 3.48 12.44
N GLN A 219 13.39 3.23 12.02
CA GLN A 219 14.43 2.65 12.88
C GLN A 219 14.93 3.57 13.99
N LYS A 220 14.61 4.88 13.98
CA LYS A 220 14.90 5.77 15.11
C LYS A 220 14.02 5.50 16.32
N TYR A 221 12.81 4.99 16.12
CA TYR A 221 11.81 4.79 17.18
C TYR A 221 11.63 3.31 17.49
N ALA A 222 11.42 3.00 18.77
CA ALA A 222 11.06 1.65 19.19
C ALA A 222 9.61 1.31 18.79
N THR A 223 8.75 2.31 18.71
CA THR A 223 7.31 2.14 18.42
C THR A 223 6.81 3.08 17.36
N SER A 224 5.82 2.63 16.57
CA SER A 224 5.15 3.46 15.58
C SER A 224 3.68 3.03 15.40
N ILE A 225 2.86 3.92 14.82
CA ILE A 225 1.42 3.76 14.65
C ILE A 225 1.11 3.41 13.20
N ALA A 226 0.43 2.27 12.99
CA ALA A 226 -0.21 1.88 11.74
C ALA A 226 -1.73 1.97 11.92
N ALA A 227 -2.34 3.06 11.52
CA ALA A 227 -3.77 3.25 11.70
C ALA A 227 -4.42 3.94 10.50
N THR A 228 -5.48 3.34 9.99
CA THR A 228 -6.34 3.85 8.93
C THR A 228 -7.72 3.24 9.07
N SER A 229 -8.74 4.07 9.05
CA SER A 229 -10.10 3.64 9.41
C SER A 229 -10.89 2.94 8.31
N VAL A 230 -10.43 2.98 7.04
CA VAL A 230 -11.20 2.48 5.89
C VAL A 230 -10.55 1.26 5.24
N GLU A 231 -9.24 1.26 5.19
CA GLU A 231 -8.44 0.23 4.54
C GLU A 231 -7.11 0.08 5.28
N THR A 232 -6.41 -1.03 5.10
CA THR A 232 -5.01 -1.12 5.50
C THR A 232 -4.13 -0.49 4.44
N THR A 233 -3.02 0.10 4.86
CA THR A 233 -2.04 0.72 3.97
C THR A 233 -0.67 0.07 4.14
N ILE A 234 0.27 0.39 3.28
CA ILE A 234 1.64 -0.10 3.32
C ILE A 234 2.32 0.00 4.70
N LYS A 235 1.94 0.95 5.54
CA LYS A 235 2.45 1.11 6.91
C LYS A 235 2.22 -0.10 7.80
N TYR A 236 1.20 -0.89 7.52
CA TYR A 236 0.89 -2.11 8.28
C TYR A 236 1.95 -3.20 8.12
N TRP A 237 2.79 -3.12 7.09
CA TRP A 237 3.92 -4.05 6.90
C TRP A 237 5.28 -3.37 6.89
N GLU A 238 5.41 -2.10 6.49
CA GLU A 238 6.69 -1.37 6.58
C GLU A 238 7.14 -1.13 8.03
N ILE A 239 6.20 -0.74 8.90
CA ILE A 239 6.51 -0.44 10.30
C ILE A 239 7.05 -1.69 11.03
N PRO A 240 6.35 -2.82 11.04
CA PRO A 240 6.89 -4.02 11.68
C PRO A 240 8.15 -4.55 10.96
N ALA A 241 8.26 -4.46 9.62
CA ALA A 241 9.46 -4.86 8.90
C ALA A 241 10.72 -4.14 9.39
N SER A 242 10.59 -2.87 9.76
CA SER A 242 11.69 -2.08 10.32
C SER A 242 12.04 -2.43 11.77
N GLY A 243 11.34 -3.40 12.38
CA GLY A 243 11.55 -3.84 13.76
C GLY A 243 10.94 -2.92 14.82
N CYS A 244 9.97 -2.08 14.47
CA CYS A 244 9.17 -1.33 15.44
C CYS A 244 8.10 -2.20 16.08
N LEU A 245 7.87 -2.03 17.38
CA LEU A 245 6.61 -2.43 17.98
C LEU A 245 5.50 -1.59 17.32
N THR A 246 4.56 -2.26 16.69
CA THR A 246 3.52 -1.58 15.92
C THR A 246 2.23 -1.51 16.71
N PHE A 247 1.76 -0.29 16.98
CA PHE A 247 0.39 -0.05 17.42
C PHE A 247 -0.49 -0.01 16.18
N MET A 248 -1.36 -1.00 16.02
CA MET A 248 -2.03 -1.29 14.76
C MET A 248 -3.56 -1.20 14.89
N GLU A 249 -4.19 -0.36 14.07
CA GLU A 249 -5.65 -0.31 14.00
C GLU A 249 -6.18 -1.48 13.17
N ILE A 250 -6.67 -2.51 13.83
CA ILE A 250 -7.36 -3.65 13.20
C ILE A 250 -8.82 -3.62 13.62
N THR A 251 -9.70 -3.38 12.66
CA THR A 251 -11.14 -3.21 12.90
C THR A 251 -11.97 -3.90 11.82
N LYS A 252 -13.24 -4.16 12.12
CA LYS A 252 -14.21 -4.65 11.11
C LYS A 252 -14.38 -3.69 9.94
N LYS A 253 -14.09 -2.40 10.14
CA LYS A 253 -14.25 -1.37 9.12
C LYS A 253 -13.11 -1.40 8.11
N ASN A 254 -11.85 -1.45 8.57
CA ASN A 254 -10.69 -1.54 7.67
C ASN A 254 -10.35 -2.96 7.23
N LYS A 255 -11.04 -3.96 7.81
CA LYS A 255 -10.89 -5.38 7.47
C LYS A 255 -9.44 -5.88 7.55
N GLY A 256 -8.63 -5.29 8.45
CA GLY A 256 -7.20 -5.58 8.56
C GLY A 256 -6.86 -6.99 9.04
N GLU A 257 -7.84 -7.77 9.50
CA GLU A 257 -7.68 -9.15 9.98
C GLU A 257 -7.04 -10.08 8.93
N TYR A 258 -7.23 -9.80 7.62
CA TYR A 258 -6.64 -10.60 6.54
C TYR A 258 -5.11 -10.58 6.52
N LEU A 259 -4.47 -9.60 7.17
CA LEU A 259 -3.01 -9.52 7.29
C LEU A 259 -2.45 -10.55 8.29
N GLY A 260 -3.30 -11.22 9.08
CA GLY A 260 -2.90 -12.31 9.97
C GLY A 260 -2.08 -11.89 11.19
N PHE A 261 -2.12 -10.60 11.58
CA PHE A 261 -1.52 -10.16 12.84
C PHE A 261 -2.32 -10.67 14.02
N VAL A 262 -1.64 -10.89 15.16
CA VAL A 262 -2.22 -11.36 16.42
C VAL A 262 -1.89 -10.34 17.51
N ASP A 263 -2.93 -9.87 18.22
CA ASP A 263 -2.80 -8.89 19.29
C ASP A 263 -1.94 -9.43 20.43
N GLY A 264 -0.99 -8.61 20.89
CA GLY A 264 -0.05 -8.97 21.96
C GLY A 264 1.04 -9.98 21.55
N GLU A 265 1.02 -10.49 20.29
CA GLU A 265 2.00 -11.45 19.81
C GLU A 265 2.85 -10.89 18.67
N THR A 266 2.22 -10.32 17.62
CA THR A 266 2.92 -9.77 16.44
C THR A 266 2.72 -8.27 16.26
N SER A 267 1.78 -7.68 16.98
CA SER A 267 1.53 -6.25 17.09
C SER A 267 0.69 -5.97 18.34
N VAL A 268 0.43 -4.70 18.65
CA VAL A 268 -0.52 -4.29 19.69
C VAL A 268 -1.71 -3.64 18.99
N PHE A 269 -2.90 -4.25 19.15
CA PHE A 269 -4.09 -3.71 18.51
C PHE A 269 -4.62 -2.51 19.27
N ILE A 270 -4.92 -1.45 18.50
CA ILE A 270 -5.50 -0.21 18.99
C ILE A 270 -6.75 0.17 18.21
N ASP A 271 -7.65 0.86 18.89
CA ASP A 271 -8.81 1.52 18.30
C ASP A 271 -9.07 2.87 18.96
N GLU A 272 -10.17 3.52 18.59
CA GLU A 272 -10.53 4.83 19.13
C GLU A 272 -10.87 4.84 20.64
N HIS A 273 -11.01 3.69 21.27
CA HIS A 273 -11.41 3.53 22.68
C HIS A 273 -10.25 3.12 23.59
N ASN A 274 -9.24 2.38 23.05
CA ASN A 274 -8.19 1.78 23.87
C ASN A 274 -6.79 2.34 23.61
N TYR A 275 -6.57 3.17 22.58
CA TYR A 275 -5.23 3.58 22.16
C TYR A 275 -4.42 4.28 23.25
N GLU A 276 -5.05 5.15 24.07
CA GLU A 276 -4.36 5.85 25.16
C GLU A 276 -3.92 4.88 26.25
N GLU A 277 -4.77 3.92 26.64
CA GLU A 277 -4.44 2.87 27.59
C GLU A 277 -3.26 2.02 27.10
N LYS A 278 -3.30 1.57 25.84
CA LYS A 278 -2.23 0.77 25.24
C LYS A 278 -0.90 1.53 25.13
N PHE A 279 -0.95 2.81 24.82
CA PHE A 279 0.24 3.66 24.82
C PHE A 279 0.80 3.84 26.22
N GLN A 280 -0.06 4.05 27.22
CA GLN A 280 0.36 4.21 28.61
C GLN A 280 0.96 2.90 29.15
N GLU A 281 0.37 1.74 28.86
CA GLU A 281 0.93 0.42 29.21
C GLU A 281 2.36 0.25 28.70
N TYR A 282 2.64 0.70 27.49
CA TYR A 282 3.99 0.69 26.92
C TYR A 282 4.91 1.70 27.63
N LEU A 283 4.45 2.95 27.83
CA LEU A 283 5.26 4.03 28.38
C LEU A 283 5.60 3.85 29.86
N ASP A 284 4.76 3.16 30.62
CA ASP A 284 5.00 2.84 32.04
C ASP A 284 6.18 1.88 32.24
N ASP A 285 6.47 1.02 31.26
CA ASP A 285 7.61 0.11 31.26
C ASP A 285 8.20 -0.12 29.86
N VAL A 286 8.83 0.92 29.29
CA VAL A 286 9.44 0.89 27.95
C VAL A 286 10.59 -0.11 27.81
N ASN A 287 11.11 -0.65 28.88
CA ASN A 287 12.20 -1.61 28.89
C ASN A 287 11.72 -3.06 29.09
N ASN A 288 10.43 -3.28 29.19
CA ASN A 288 9.89 -4.63 29.29
C ASN A 288 10.27 -5.46 28.06
N PRO A 289 10.91 -6.62 28.25
CA PRO A 289 11.34 -7.46 27.11
C PRO A 289 10.20 -7.99 26.26
N LYS A 290 8.96 -7.94 26.74
CA LYS A 290 7.78 -8.32 25.94
C LYS A 290 7.64 -7.47 24.68
N TRP A 291 8.00 -6.19 24.75
CA TRP A 291 7.86 -5.26 23.63
C TRP A 291 8.79 -5.61 22.45
N GLU A 292 10.04 -5.90 22.76
CA GLU A 292 11.01 -6.34 21.74
C GLU A 292 10.61 -7.71 21.16
N LYS A 293 10.07 -8.61 21.99
CA LYS A 293 9.56 -9.92 21.53
C LYS A 293 8.42 -9.76 20.52
N ILE A 294 7.44 -8.91 20.82
CA ILE A 294 6.31 -8.62 19.91
C ILE A 294 6.82 -7.97 18.61
N ALA A 295 7.71 -6.97 18.73
CA ALA A 295 8.30 -6.29 17.56
C ALA A 295 9.04 -7.27 16.63
N ASN A 296 9.85 -8.16 17.21
CA ASN A 296 10.58 -9.17 16.43
C ASN A 296 9.65 -10.20 15.78
N ALA A 297 8.58 -10.60 16.47
CA ALA A 297 7.58 -11.50 15.92
C ALA A 297 6.80 -10.85 14.75
N GLY A 298 6.40 -9.57 14.90
CA GLY A 298 5.79 -8.78 13.84
C GLY A 298 6.70 -8.62 12.63
N ARG A 299 7.99 -8.32 12.87
CA ARG A 299 8.98 -8.24 11.78
C ARG A 299 9.12 -9.55 11.03
N LYS A 300 9.25 -10.67 11.73
CA LYS A 300 9.32 -12.00 11.13
C LYS A 300 8.07 -12.27 10.29
N HIS A 301 6.88 -12.02 10.84
CA HIS A 301 5.61 -12.22 10.16
C HIS A 301 5.56 -11.51 8.80
N VAL A 302 5.89 -10.22 8.75
CA VAL A 302 5.79 -9.46 7.49
C VAL A 302 6.86 -9.82 6.46
N LEU A 303 8.10 -10.04 6.90
CA LEU A 303 9.18 -10.44 5.99
C LEU A 303 8.94 -11.82 5.37
N GLU A 304 8.30 -12.71 6.11
CA GLU A 304 7.93 -14.05 5.61
C GLU A 304 6.70 -14.00 4.68
N ASN A 305 5.79 -13.05 4.84
CA ASN A 305 4.50 -13.11 4.14
C ASN A 305 4.29 -12.01 3.08
N PHE A 306 4.86 -10.82 3.23
CA PHE A 306 4.48 -9.63 2.45
C PHE A 306 5.62 -9.01 1.63
N ASN A 307 6.70 -9.71 1.38
CA ASN A 307 7.78 -9.17 0.54
C ASN A 307 7.42 -9.16 -0.96
N ASN A 308 8.03 -8.23 -1.68
CA ASN A 308 7.75 -8.01 -3.09
C ASN A 308 8.05 -9.21 -3.99
N ASP A 309 9.05 -10.04 -3.69
CA ASP A 309 9.36 -11.21 -4.50
C ASP A 309 8.23 -12.25 -4.44
N LYS A 310 7.62 -12.42 -3.26
CA LYS A 310 6.41 -13.25 -3.12
C LYS A 310 5.21 -12.65 -3.83
N ALA A 311 5.02 -11.34 -3.70
CA ALA A 311 3.95 -10.62 -4.40
C ALA A 311 4.09 -10.74 -5.92
N ALA A 312 5.30 -10.57 -6.46
CA ALA A 312 5.59 -10.77 -7.87
C ALA A 312 5.30 -12.21 -8.31
N LYS A 313 5.68 -13.21 -7.50
CA LYS A 313 5.37 -14.61 -7.80
C LYS A 313 3.85 -14.87 -7.88
N VAL A 314 3.07 -14.32 -6.95
CA VAL A 314 1.59 -14.47 -6.99
C VAL A 314 1.01 -13.84 -8.26
N LEU A 315 1.51 -12.66 -8.68
CA LEU A 315 1.07 -12.03 -9.91
C LEU A 315 1.48 -12.84 -11.15
N VAL A 316 2.68 -13.41 -11.16
CA VAL A 316 3.14 -14.31 -12.24
C VAL A 316 2.28 -15.56 -12.32
N ASP A 317 1.98 -16.20 -11.19
CA ASP A 317 1.12 -17.38 -11.15
C ASP A 317 -0.30 -17.05 -11.63
N LEU A 318 -0.84 -15.86 -11.31
CA LEU A 318 -2.09 -15.36 -11.88
C LEU A 318 -1.99 -15.21 -13.41
N MET A 319 -0.94 -14.56 -13.92
CA MET A 319 -0.73 -14.39 -15.37
C MET A 319 -0.72 -15.74 -16.11
N LYS A 320 -0.08 -16.76 -15.54
CA LYS A 320 -0.05 -18.12 -16.12
C LYS A 320 -1.43 -18.76 -16.26
N THR A 321 -2.38 -18.37 -15.43
CA THR A 321 -3.76 -18.91 -15.52
C THR A 321 -4.58 -18.27 -16.63
N MET A 322 -4.08 -17.18 -17.22
CA MET A 322 -4.82 -16.36 -18.20
C MET A 322 -4.31 -16.52 -19.64
N ILE A 323 -3.16 -17.17 -19.85
CA ILE A 323 -2.51 -17.39 -21.15
C ILE A 323 -2.58 -18.83 -21.63
#